data_673f28115b899cb750b430d5021adf84
#
_entry.id   673f28115b899cb750b430d5021adf84
#
_cell.length_a   1.000
_cell.length_b   1.000
_cell.length_c   1.000
_cell.angle_alpha   90.00
_cell.angle_beta   90.00
_cell.angle_gamma   90.00
#
_symmetry.space_group_name_H-M   'P 1'
#
loop_
_entity.id
_entity.type
_entity.pdbx_description
1 polymer ?
#
loop_
_entity_poly.entity_id
_entity_poly.type
_entity_poly.pdbx_seq_one_letter_code
_entity_poly.pdbx_strand_id
1 'polypeptide(L)'
;MRGANGRSRFPLFVTLLTLIFLYTPLIVVAVASFNASKYGGAWTGFSLKWYERLFQDRAIWEALVNTLVIALIATVVSTLLGTLAALALHRSRSRFKGVYSALVHTPLVVPDILQGIGLLLLFVTVLSTFGEWIRRTFGLECGLGMTTIVIAHITFCLSYVTMVVLGRLQEFDRSMIEAAQDLGASGFYTFFRVTLPIISPGIIAGALFAFTLSIDDFVITFFVKGAGDTTLPIYIQSAMRRGTPAVINALSVIFLLMTFVLVFITQRLLMDKKETQK
;
A
#
# COMPACT_ATOMS: atom_id res chain seq x y z
N MET A 1 -52.52 7.42 10.16
CA MET A 1 -51.98 6.77 8.94
C MET A 1 -50.61 6.20 9.26
N ARG A 2 -50.51 4.90 9.51
CA ARG A 2 -49.25 4.19 9.79
C ARG A 2 -48.60 3.80 8.46
N GLY A 3 -47.52 4.49 8.07
CA GLY A 3 -46.71 4.13 6.92
C GLY A 3 -46.00 2.81 7.19
N ALA A 4 -46.34 1.78 6.45
CA ALA A 4 -45.67 0.48 6.46
C ALA A 4 -44.24 0.66 5.98
N ASN A 5 -43.27 0.61 6.91
CA ASN A 5 -41.84 0.49 6.62
C ASN A 5 -41.54 -0.94 6.12
N GLY A 6 -42.07 -1.28 4.95
CA GLY A 6 -41.66 -2.45 4.20
C GLY A 6 -40.25 -2.22 3.64
N ARG A 7 -39.21 -2.40 4.49
CA ARG A 7 -37.84 -2.46 3.99
C ARG A 7 -37.79 -3.55 2.93
N SER A 8 -37.74 -3.14 1.68
CA SER A 8 -37.58 -4.06 0.56
C SER A 8 -36.39 -5.00 0.85
N ARG A 9 -36.64 -6.32 0.82
CA ARG A 9 -35.58 -7.32 1.01
C ARG A 9 -34.67 -7.44 -0.21
N PHE A 10 -35.04 -6.78 -1.30
CA PHE A 10 -34.31 -6.77 -2.55
C PHE A 10 -32.85 -6.24 -2.41
N PRO A 11 -32.59 -5.08 -1.76
CA PRO A 11 -31.21 -4.62 -1.56
C PRO A 11 -30.38 -5.62 -0.75
N LEU A 12 -30.96 -6.24 0.29
CA LEU A 12 -30.29 -7.25 1.09
C LEU A 12 -29.93 -8.49 0.25
N PHE A 13 -30.85 -8.95 -0.60
CA PHE A 13 -30.62 -10.08 -1.50
C PHE A 13 -29.49 -9.79 -2.48
N VAL A 14 -29.51 -8.60 -3.14
CA VAL A 14 -28.45 -8.18 -4.06
C VAL A 14 -27.10 -8.08 -3.34
N THR A 15 -27.07 -7.50 -2.15
CA THR A 15 -25.84 -7.40 -1.34
C THR A 15 -25.28 -8.77 -1.00
N LEU A 16 -26.12 -9.70 -0.54
CA LEU A 16 -25.67 -11.07 -0.22
C LEU A 16 -25.16 -11.81 -1.45
N LEU A 17 -25.86 -11.70 -2.58
CA LEU A 17 -25.43 -12.31 -3.85
C LEU A 17 -24.06 -11.77 -4.29
N THR A 18 -23.89 -10.46 -4.22
CA THR A 18 -22.61 -9.80 -4.55
C THR A 18 -21.50 -10.26 -3.62
N LEU A 19 -21.74 -10.35 -2.32
CA LEU A 19 -20.75 -10.84 -1.36
C LEU A 19 -20.39 -12.31 -1.64
N ILE A 20 -21.36 -13.18 -1.86
CA ILE A 20 -21.10 -14.58 -2.22
C ILE A 20 -20.25 -14.66 -3.48
N PHE A 21 -20.60 -13.89 -4.52
CA PHE A 21 -19.84 -13.86 -5.77
C PHE A 21 -18.40 -13.41 -5.56
N LEU A 22 -18.18 -12.35 -4.78
CA LEU A 22 -16.84 -11.79 -4.50
C LEU A 22 -15.99 -12.74 -3.63
N TYR A 23 -16.57 -13.41 -2.64
CA TYR A 23 -15.82 -14.27 -1.74
C TYR A 23 -15.65 -15.72 -2.25
N THR A 24 -16.47 -16.16 -3.22
CA THR A 24 -16.37 -17.51 -3.77
C THR A 24 -14.97 -17.86 -4.28
N PRO A 25 -14.26 -17.03 -5.08
CA PRO A 25 -12.90 -17.35 -5.52
C PRO A 25 -11.92 -17.52 -4.35
N LEU A 26 -12.05 -16.71 -3.30
CA LEU A 26 -11.19 -16.81 -2.11
C LEU A 26 -11.45 -18.13 -1.34
N ILE A 27 -12.71 -18.51 -1.22
CA ILE A 27 -13.09 -19.80 -0.61
C ILE A 27 -12.54 -20.96 -1.44
N VAL A 28 -12.63 -20.88 -2.77
CA VAL A 28 -12.08 -21.91 -3.67
C VAL A 28 -10.56 -22.04 -3.47
N VAL A 29 -9.81 -20.95 -3.43
CA VAL A 29 -8.37 -20.95 -3.15
C VAL A 29 -8.08 -21.54 -1.76
N ALA A 30 -8.88 -21.15 -0.75
CA ALA A 30 -8.72 -21.66 0.61
C ALA A 30 -8.96 -23.18 0.68
N VAL A 31 -10.01 -23.68 0.04
CA VAL A 31 -10.27 -25.13 -0.04
C VAL A 31 -9.17 -25.83 -0.85
N ALA A 32 -8.77 -25.29 -1.99
CA ALA A 32 -7.72 -25.86 -2.84
C ALA A 32 -6.35 -25.91 -2.15
N SER A 33 -6.07 -25.05 -1.17
CA SER A 33 -4.83 -25.08 -0.39
C SER A 33 -4.65 -26.34 0.45
N PHE A 34 -5.77 -27.01 0.81
CA PHE A 34 -5.78 -28.27 1.54
C PHE A 34 -5.86 -29.50 0.63
N ASN A 35 -5.94 -29.32 -0.70
CA ASN A 35 -5.98 -30.44 -1.63
C ASN A 35 -4.61 -31.10 -1.76
N ALA A 36 -4.55 -32.43 -1.62
CA ALA A 36 -3.30 -33.18 -1.78
C ALA A 36 -2.73 -33.13 -3.23
N SER A 37 -3.50 -32.74 -4.24
CA SER A 37 -3.06 -32.58 -5.62
C SER A 37 -1.99 -31.47 -5.77
N LYS A 38 -0.93 -31.75 -6.56
CA LYS A 38 0.15 -30.77 -6.84
C LYS A 38 -0.30 -29.67 -7.80
N TYR A 39 -1.14 -30.01 -8.76
CA TYR A 39 -1.47 -29.12 -9.89
C TYR A 39 -2.86 -28.50 -9.78
N GLY A 40 -3.57 -28.74 -8.68
CA GLY A 40 -4.98 -28.36 -8.55
C GLY A 40 -5.91 -29.29 -9.33
N GLY A 41 -7.12 -28.83 -9.66
CA GLY A 41 -8.13 -29.64 -10.36
C GLY A 41 -8.90 -30.55 -9.42
N ALA A 42 -8.94 -31.85 -9.71
CA ALA A 42 -9.73 -32.79 -8.91
C ALA A 42 -9.26 -32.87 -7.45
N TRP A 43 -10.22 -32.99 -6.53
CA TRP A 43 -9.95 -33.20 -5.12
C TRP A 43 -9.39 -34.60 -4.89
N THR A 44 -8.15 -34.72 -4.43
CA THR A 44 -7.44 -36.00 -4.20
C THR A 44 -7.31 -36.36 -2.72
N GLY A 45 -7.80 -35.52 -1.82
CA GLY A 45 -7.79 -35.73 -0.39
C GLY A 45 -7.28 -34.49 0.38
N PHE A 46 -7.53 -34.48 1.69
CA PHE A 46 -7.06 -33.42 2.59
C PHE A 46 -5.57 -33.59 2.92
N SER A 47 -4.80 -32.52 2.86
CA SER A 47 -3.38 -32.56 3.22
C SER A 47 -2.86 -31.19 3.63
N LEU A 48 -2.00 -31.13 4.64
CA LEU A 48 -1.29 -29.94 5.09
C LEU A 48 0.15 -29.82 4.53
N LYS A 49 0.56 -30.77 3.66
CA LYS A 49 1.94 -30.86 3.14
C LYS A 49 2.41 -29.59 2.42
N TRP A 50 1.48 -28.80 1.85
CA TRP A 50 1.83 -27.56 1.15
C TRP A 50 2.18 -26.44 2.11
N TYR A 51 1.59 -26.42 3.29
CA TYR A 51 1.92 -25.51 4.38
C TYR A 51 3.31 -25.86 4.95
N GLU A 52 3.57 -27.15 5.20
CA GLU A 52 4.89 -27.61 5.64
C GLU A 52 5.98 -27.23 4.61
N ARG A 53 5.76 -27.49 3.33
CA ARG A 53 6.67 -27.14 2.25
C ARG A 53 6.89 -25.64 2.11
N LEU A 54 5.83 -24.84 2.31
CA LEU A 54 5.92 -23.39 2.31
C LEU A 54 6.83 -22.86 3.40
N PHE A 55 6.75 -23.43 4.61
CA PHE A 55 7.63 -23.02 5.71
C PHE A 55 9.10 -23.42 5.51
N GLN A 56 9.35 -24.45 4.69
CA GLN A 56 10.71 -24.91 4.36
C GLN A 56 11.30 -24.18 3.13
N ASP A 57 10.48 -23.47 2.34
CA ASP A 57 10.94 -22.79 1.12
C ASP A 57 11.57 -21.44 1.44
N ARG A 58 12.91 -21.43 1.47
CA ARG A 58 13.71 -20.23 1.75
C ARG A 58 13.42 -19.08 0.80
N ALA A 59 13.14 -19.36 -0.47
CA ALA A 59 12.88 -18.32 -1.47
C ALA A 59 11.56 -17.54 -1.17
N ILE A 60 10.56 -18.21 -0.59
CA ILE A 60 9.33 -17.58 -0.14
C ILE A 60 9.61 -16.61 1.01
N TRP A 61 10.41 -17.04 1.99
CA TRP A 61 10.74 -16.21 3.14
C TRP A 61 11.59 -15.00 2.74
N GLU A 62 12.56 -15.18 1.86
CA GLU A 62 13.37 -14.09 1.32
C GLU A 62 12.48 -13.08 0.57
N ALA A 63 11.56 -13.55 -0.29
CA ALA A 63 10.62 -12.71 -1.00
C ALA A 63 9.66 -11.97 -0.05
N LEU A 64 9.18 -12.63 1.02
CA LEU A 64 8.33 -12.02 2.03
C LEU A 64 9.08 -10.91 2.79
N VAL A 65 10.30 -11.20 3.26
CA VAL A 65 11.12 -10.22 3.98
C VAL A 65 11.42 -9.01 3.09
N ASN A 66 11.80 -9.23 1.83
CA ASN A 66 12.03 -8.15 0.88
C ASN A 66 10.77 -7.28 0.71
N THR A 67 9.59 -7.90 0.53
CA THR A 67 8.33 -7.18 0.41
C THR A 67 8.05 -6.33 1.65
N LEU A 68 8.21 -6.89 2.85
CA LEU A 68 7.95 -6.17 4.09
C LEU A 68 8.94 -5.03 4.32
N VAL A 69 10.22 -5.23 4.02
CA VAL A 69 11.26 -4.18 4.14
C VAL A 69 10.98 -3.04 3.17
N ILE A 70 10.69 -3.35 1.89
CA ILE A 70 10.31 -2.35 0.89
C ILE A 70 9.07 -1.58 1.35
N ALA A 71 8.01 -2.30 1.73
CA ALA A 71 6.76 -1.69 2.13
C ALA A 71 6.92 -0.79 3.38
N LEU A 72 7.72 -1.22 4.36
CA LEU A 72 7.96 -0.43 5.56
C LEU A 72 8.73 0.86 5.25
N ILE A 73 9.84 0.74 4.51
CA ILE A 73 10.65 1.92 4.13
C ILE A 73 9.84 2.88 3.28
N ALA A 74 9.15 2.36 2.25
CA ALA A 74 8.31 3.16 1.37
C ALA A 74 7.20 3.87 2.16
N THR A 75 6.53 3.17 3.08
CA THR A 75 5.49 3.75 3.93
C THR A 75 6.02 4.88 4.79
N VAL A 76 7.12 4.67 5.52
CA VAL A 76 7.66 5.69 6.41
C VAL A 76 8.08 6.94 5.63
N VAL A 77 8.83 6.75 4.55
CA VAL A 77 9.35 7.87 3.75
C VAL A 77 8.22 8.59 3.00
N SER A 78 7.32 7.84 2.36
CA SER A 78 6.19 8.44 1.64
C SER A 78 5.20 9.14 2.56
N THR A 79 5.00 8.63 3.79
CA THR A 79 4.15 9.28 4.79
C THR A 79 4.73 10.61 5.23
N LEU A 80 6.03 10.65 5.49
CA LEU A 80 6.71 11.89 5.85
C LEU A 80 6.65 12.90 4.71
N LEU A 81 7.13 12.52 3.54
CA LEU A 81 7.18 13.41 2.36
C LEU A 81 5.78 13.80 1.87
N GLY A 82 4.84 12.88 1.84
CA GLY A 82 3.46 13.11 1.44
C GLY A 82 2.71 14.04 2.40
N THR A 83 2.95 13.91 3.70
CA THR A 83 2.40 14.85 4.69
C THR A 83 2.97 16.24 4.50
N LEU A 84 4.29 16.38 4.28
CA LEU A 84 4.92 17.67 3.99
C LEU A 84 4.39 18.28 2.70
N ALA A 85 4.22 17.47 1.65
CA ALA A 85 3.64 17.91 0.38
C ALA A 85 2.19 18.38 0.55
N ALA A 86 1.37 17.66 1.31
CA ALA A 86 -0.01 18.05 1.61
C ALA A 86 -0.07 19.39 2.36
N LEU A 87 0.78 19.59 3.37
CA LEU A 87 0.87 20.84 4.13
C LEU A 87 1.33 21.99 3.24
N ALA A 88 2.33 21.77 2.39
CA ALA A 88 2.83 22.76 1.43
C ALA A 88 1.74 23.17 0.43
N LEU A 89 1.01 22.19 -0.16
CA LEU A 89 -0.09 22.44 -1.08
C LEU A 89 -1.25 23.17 -0.40
N HIS A 90 -1.59 22.77 0.83
CA HIS A 90 -2.68 23.41 1.58
C HIS A 90 -2.39 24.89 1.87
N ARG A 91 -1.15 25.21 2.28
CA ARG A 91 -0.71 26.59 2.61
C ARG A 91 -0.36 27.43 1.39
N SER A 92 -0.04 26.80 0.25
CA SER A 92 0.47 27.51 -0.93
C SER A 92 -0.56 28.49 -1.50
N ARG A 93 -0.11 29.74 -1.70
CA ARG A 93 -0.79 30.80 -2.46
C ARG A 93 -0.08 31.08 -3.79
N SER A 94 0.87 30.22 -4.18
CA SER A 94 1.63 30.38 -5.42
C SER A 94 0.73 30.24 -6.66
N ARG A 95 1.02 31.04 -7.70
CA ARG A 95 0.40 30.90 -9.03
C ARG A 95 0.68 29.51 -9.66
N PHE A 96 1.71 28.82 -9.21
CA PHE A 96 2.09 27.48 -9.68
C PHE A 96 1.45 26.35 -8.85
N LYS A 97 0.56 26.67 -7.90
CA LYS A 97 -0.13 25.65 -7.08
C LYS A 97 -0.79 24.56 -7.93
N GLY A 98 -1.43 24.95 -9.05
CA GLY A 98 -2.07 23.99 -9.98
C GLY A 98 -1.06 23.02 -10.58
N VAL A 99 0.14 23.48 -10.96
CA VAL A 99 1.19 22.62 -11.50
C VAL A 99 1.72 21.66 -10.44
N TYR A 100 2.00 22.14 -9.24
CA TYR A 100 2.43 21.26 -8.13
C TYR A 100 1.37 20.23 -7.77
N SER A 101 0.11 20.63 -7.73
CA SER A 101 -1.02 19.73 -7.51
C SER A 101 -1.10 18.68 -8.62
N ALA A 102 -1.00 19.07 -9.89
CA ALA A 102 -1.00 18.16 -11.02
C ALA A 102 0.14 17.14 -10.93
N LEU A 103 1.37 17.58 -10.66
CA LEU A 103 2.53 16.69 -10.52
C LEU A 103 2.35 15.65 -9.42
N VAL A 104 1.84 16.07 -8.25
CA VAL A 104 1.58 15.14 -7.14
C VAL A 104 0.45 14.16 -7.46
N HIS A 105 -0.56 14.58 -8.23
CA HIS A 105 -1.70 13.70 -8.56
C HIS A 105 -1.46 12.87 -9.84
N THR A 106 -0.43 13.15 -10.63
CA THR A 106 -0.11 12.40 -11.86
C THR A 106 -0.01 10.89 -11.63
N PRO A 107 0.70 10.38 -10.59
CA PRO A 107 0.77 8.94 -10.36
C PRO A 107 -0.58 8.27 -10.03
N LEU A 108 -1.60 9.03 -9.60
CA LEU A 108 -2.93 8.49 -9.31
C LEU A 108 -3.76 8.24 -10.59
N VAL A 109 -3.41 8.89 -11.67
CA VAL A 109 -4.15 8.86 -12.94
C VAL A 109 -3.44 8.00 -13.99
N VAL A 110 -2.11 7.99 -13.95
CA VAL A 110 -1.28 7.25 -14.90
C VAL A 110 -1.34 5.76 -14.58
N PRO A 111 -1.65 4.88 -15.55
CA PRO A 111 -1.62 3.43 -15.34
C PRO A 111 -0.27 2.93 -14.82
N ASP A 112 -0.26 1.98 -13.89
CA ASP A 112 0.94 1.45 -13.23
C ASP A 112 2.00 0.94 -14.22
N ILE A 113 1.56 0.35 -15.35
CA ILE A 113 2.47 -0.11 -16.40
C ILE A 113 3.27 1.05 -16.99
N LEU A 114 2.63 2.19 -17.26
CA LEU A 114 3.32 3.36 -17.80
C LEU A 114 4.24 3.99 -16.76
N GLN A 115 3.83 3.99 -15.48
CA GLN A 115 4.69 4.43 -14.38
C GLN A 115 5.92 3.52 -14.26
N GLY A 116 5.73 2.20 -14.27
CA GLY A 116 6.82 1.23 -14.20
C GLY A 116 7.82 1.37 -15.35
N ILE A 117 7.33 1.52 -16.59
CA ILE A 117 8.19 1.75 -17.76
C ILE A 117 8.90 3.11 -17.66
N GLY A 118 8.21 4.17 -17.27
CA GLY A 118 8.78 5.49 -17.10
C GLY A 118 9.90 5.52 -16.05
N LEU A 119 9.67 4.88 -14.90
CA LEU A 119 10.68 4.74 -13.84
C LEU A 119 11.86 3.87 -14.30
N LEU A 120 11.61 2.78 -15.02
CA LEU A 120 12.69 1.97 -15.60
C LEU A 120 13.57 2.81 -16.51
N LEU A 121 12.99 3.55 -17.46
CA LEU A 121 13.74 4.42 -18.37
C LEU A 121 14.51 5.50 -17.62
N LEU A 122 13.91 6.12 -16.61
CA LEU A 122 14.57 7.08 -15.74
C LEU A 122 15.78 6.46 -15.04
N PHE A 123 15.59 5.32 -14.38
CA PHE A 123 16.67 4.64 -13.65
C PHE A 123 17.78 4.20 -14.59
N VAL A 124 17.48 3.59 -15.72
CA VAL A 124 18.50 3.18 -16.71
C VAL A 124 19.27 4.38 -17.21
N THR A 125 18.62 5.51 -17.52
CA THR A 125 19.27 6.73 -17.97
C THR A 125 20.17 7.32 -16.87
N VAL A 126 19.69 7.42 -15.65
CA VAL A 126 20.47 7.93 -14.50
C VAL A 126 21.67 7.02 -14.22
N LEU A 127 21.47 5.71 -14.20
CA LEU A 127 22.54 4.74 -13.94
C LEU A 127 23.57 4.70 -15.06
N SER A 128 23.17 4.81 -16.33
CA SER A 128 24.12 4.87 -17.46
C SER A 128 24.91 6.16 -17.48
N THR A 129 24.33 7.27 -17.04
CA THR A 129 24.99 8.60 -17.08
C THR A 129 25.87 8.82 -15.85
N PHE A 130 25.37 8.48 -14.66
CA PHE A 130 26.00 8.82 -13.39
C PHE A 130 26.54 7.59 -12.62
N GLY A 131 26.20 6.37 -13.01
CA GLY A 131 26.57 5.16 -12.26
C GLY A 131 28.09 4.99 -12.16
N GLU A 132 28.83 5.25 -13.24
CA GLU A 132 30.29 5.17 -13.21
C GLU A 132 30.91 6.25 -12.28
N TRP A 133 30.36 7.45 -12.26
CA TRP A 133 30.79 8.51 -11.35
C TRP A 133 30.48 8.16 -9.88
N ILE A 134 29.29 7.61 -9.60
CA ILE A 134 28.92 7.15 -8.25
C ILE A 134 29.82 6.01 -7.79
N ARG A 135 30.09 5.05 -8.67
CA ARG A 135 31.02 3.94 -8.39
C ARG A 135 32.41 4.42 -8.03
N ARG A 136 32.95 5.36 -8.80
CA ARG A 136 34.30 5.91 -8.56
C ARG A 136 34.40 6.76 -7.31
N THR A 137 33.32 7.53 -6.99
CA THR A 137 33.34 8.49 -5.89
C THR A 137 32.98 7.84 -4.55
N PHE A 138 32.00 6.92 -4.54
CA PHE A 138 31.45 6.34 -3.31
C PHE A 138 31.72 4.83 -3.18
N GLY A 139 32.31 4.18 -4.18
CA GLY A 139 32.54 2.74 -4.18
C GLY A 139 31.26 1.89 -4.23
N LEU A 140 30.11 2.50 -4.60
CA LEU A 140 28.81 1.84 -4.64
C LEU A 140 28.53 1.29 -6.03
N GLU A 141 28.21 0.00 -6.11
CA GLU A 141 27.68 -0.59 -7.34
C GLU A 141 26.23 -0.14 -7.52
N CYS A 142 25.98 0.61 -8.59
CA CYS A 142 24.66 1.12 -8.92
C CYS A 142 24.05 0.30 -10.05
N GLY A 143 22.92 -0.35 -9.77
CA GLY A 143 22.14 -1.10 -10.73
C GLY A 143 20.65 -1.07 -10.36
N LEU A 144 19.83 -1.66 -11.22
CA LEU A 144 18.46 -1.97 -10.84
C LEU A 144 18.49 -2.99 -9.69
N GLY A 145 17.65 -2.80 -8.68
CA GLY A 145 17.65 -3.66 -7.50
C GLY A 145 16.70 -3.17 -6.41
N MET A 146 16.96 -3.59 -5.18
CA MET A 146 16.16 -3.23 -4.01
C MET A 146 15.99 -1.70 -3.87
N THR A 147 17.06 -0.94 -4.13
CA THR A 147 17.04 0.53 -4.02
C THR A 147 16.10 1.17 -5.04
N THR A 148 16.11 0.72 -6.30
CA THR A 148 15.21 1.24 -7.34
C THR A 148 13.76 0.85 -7.05
N ILE A 149 13.51 -0.33 -6.50
CA ILE A 149 12.16 -0.73 -6.05
C ILE A 149 11.69 0.22 -4.93
N VAL A 150 12.50 0.44 -3.90
CA VAL A 150 12.14 1.33 -2.78
C VAL A 150 11.84 2.75 -3.28
N ILE A 151 12.68 3.33 -4.14
CA ILE A 151 12.47 4.68 -4.70
C ILE A 151 11.16 4.73 -5.51
N ALA A 152 10.91 3.71 -6.33
CA ALA A 152 9.68 3.62 -7.12
C ALA A 152 8.45 3.57 -6.22
N HIS A 153 8.48 2.74 -5.16
CA HIS A 153 7.40 2.62 -4.20
C HIS A 153 7.15 3.92 -3.42
N ILE A 154 8.22 4.62 -3.00
CA ILE A 154 8.10 5.94 -2.38
C ILE A 154 7.40 6.90 -3.34
N THR A 155 7.74 6.88 -4.62
CA THR A 155 7.25 7.84 -5.62
C THR A 155 5.72 7.72 -5.80
N PHE A 156 5.18 6.53 -5.99
CA PHE A 156 3.73 6.40 -6.15
C PHE A 156 2.98 6.50 -4.82
N CYS A 157 3.49 5.90 -3.73
CA CYS A 157 2.88 5.98 -2.40
C CYS A 157 2.76 7.42 -1.89
N LEU A 158 3.75 8.28 -2.19
CA LEU A 158 3.74 9.69 -1.81
C LEU A 158 2.48 10.41 -2.31
N SER A 159 2.06 10.13 -3.53
CA SER A 159 0.86 10.75 -4.13
C SER A 159 -0.41 10.36 -3.36
N TYR A 160 -0.55 9.09 -3.02
CA TYR A 160 -1.69 8.59 -2.25
C TYR A 160 -1.72 9.19 -0.84
N VAL A 161 -0.60 9.20 -0.14
CA VAL A 161 -0.51 9.84 1.20
C VAL A 161 -0.86 11.31 1.12
N THR A 162 -0.29 12.02 0.13
CA THR A 162 -0.58 13.46 -0.04
C THR A 162 -2.07 13.71 -0.24
N MET A 163 -2.73 12.91 -1.06
CA MET A 163 -4.17 13.04 -1.31
C MET A 163 -4.99 12.82 -0.03
N VAL A 164 -4.70 11.75 0.73
CA VAL A 164 -5.44 11.44 1.96
C VAL A 164 -5.25 12.52 3.03
N VAL A 165 -4.00 12.98 3.24
CA VAL A 165 -3.70 14.02 4.22
C VAL A 165 -4.25 15.37 3.79
N LEU A 166 -4.18 15.69 2.49
CA LEU A 166 -4.73 16.94 1.95
C LEU A 166 -6.25 16.99 2.11
N GLY A 167 -6.95 15.88 1.87
CA GLY A 167 -8.39 15.77 2.13
C GLY A 167 -8.72 16.09 3.58
N ARG A 168 -7.94 15.55 4.53
CA ARG A 168 -8.15 15.83 5.97
C ARG A 168 -7.84 17.28 6.33
N LEU A 169 -6.83 17.90 5.69
CA LEU A 169 -6.53 19.33 5.87
C LEU A 169 -7.61 20.26 5.32
N GLN A 170 -8.36 19.84 4.29
CA GLN A 170 -9.46 20.63 3.73
C GLN A 170 -10.69 20.64 4.62
N GLU A 171 -10.92 19.58 5.40
CA GLU A 171 -12.00 19.50 6.39
C GLU A 171 -11.70 20.28 7.68
N PHE A 172 -10.45 20.73 7.84
CA PHE A 172 -9.97 21.38 9.06
C PHE A 172 -10.42 22.85 9.13
N ASP A 173 -11.08 23.22 10.24
CA ASP A 173 -11.45 24.61 10.49
C ASP A 173 -10.24 25.46 10.90
N ARG A 174 -9.90 26.43 10.09
CA ARG A 174 -8.78 27.35 10.33
C ARG A 174 -8.96 28.23 11.56
N SER A 175 -10.19 28.43 12.01
CA SER A 175 -10.48 29.22 13.22
C SER A 175 -9.75 28.67 14.46
N MET A 176 -9.50 27.38 14.52
CA MET A 176 -8.74 26.74 15.60
C MET A 176 -7.26 27.18 15.63
N ILE A 177 -6.66 27.40 14.46
CA ILE A 177 -5.29 27.93 14.35
C ILE A 177 -5.26 29.39 14.78
N GLU A 178 -6.22 30.17 14.31
CA GLU A 178 -6.36 31.61 14.61
C GLU A 178 -6.59 31.80 16.11
N ALA A 179 -7.50 31.06 16.74
CA ALA A 179 -7.74 31.11 18.16
C ALA A 179 -6.50 30.74 19.00
N ALA A 180 -5.72 29.74 18.57
CA ALA A 180 -4.48 29.40 19.25
C ALA A 180 -3.42 30.51 19.16
N GLN A 181 -3.35 31.19 18.01
CA GLN A 181 -2.43 32.30 17.79
C GLN A 181 -2.85 33.57 18.58
N ASP A 182 -4.16 33.84 18.67
CA ASP A 182 -4.72 34.94 19.48
C ASP A 182 -4.41 34.75 20.98
N LEU A 183 -4.32 33.50 21.43
CA LEU A 183 -3.86 33.15 22.78
C LEU A 183 -2.32 33.19 22.95
N GLY A 184 -1.58 33.69 21.93
CA GLY A 184 -0.14 33.87 21.98
C GLY A 184 0.68 32.63 21.63
N ALA A 185 0.07 31.57 21.08
CA ALA A 185 0.80 30.38 20.66
C ALA A 185 1.65 30.66 19.42
N SER A 186 2.95 30.28 19.46
CA SER A 186 3.80 30.34 18.28
C SER A 186 3.34 29.38 17.18
N GLY A 187 3.70 29.65 15.92
CA GLY A 187 3.31 28.78 14.79
C GLY A 187 3.82 27.34 14.94
N PHE A 188 5.00 27.13 15.54
CA PHE A 188 5.54 25.81 15.82
C PHE A 188 4.72 25.10 16.91
N TYR A 189 4.38 25.78 17.98
CA TYR A 189 3.52 25.24 19.05
C TYR A 189 2.13 24.86 18.50
N THR A 190 1.51 25.78 17.75
CA THR A 190 0.21 25.55 17.09
C THR A 190 0.26 24.33 16.16
N PHE A 191 1.35 24.15 15.40
CA PHE A 191 1.49 22.97 14.54
C PHE A 191 1.48 21.68 15.34
N PHE A 192 2.34 21.55 16.35
CA PHE A 192 2.48 20.29 17.07
C PHE A 192 1.34 20.00 18.05
N ARG A 193 0.70 21.04 18.62
CA ARG A 193 -0.35 20.89 19.64
C ARG A 193 -1.77 20.97 19.09
N VAL A 194 -1.96 21.60 17.93
CA VAL A 194 -3.29 21.77 17.32
C VAL A 194 -3.36 21.04 15.98
N THR A 195 -2.54 21.46 15.00
CA THR A 195 -2.68 20.94 13.62
C THR A 195 -2.36 19.45 13.54
N LEU A 196 -1.19 19.02 14.02
CA LEU A 196 -0.71 17.65 13.89
C LEU A 196 -1.64 16.62 14.56
N PRO A 197 -2.14 16.82 15.78
CA PRO A 197 -3.11 15.90 16.39
C PRO A 197 -4.40 15.76 15.60
N ILE A 198 -4.91 16.85 15.03
CA ILE A 198 -6.16 16.84 14.25
C ILE A 198 -6.00 16.12 12.92
N ILE A 199 -4.86 16.28 12.25
CA ILE A 199 -4.60 15.59 10.98
C ILE A 199 -4.02 14.19 11.16
N SER A 200 -3.59 13.80 12.37
CA SER A 200 -2.95 12.51 12.63
C SER A 200 -3.77 11.29 12.18
N PRO A 201 -5.12 11.26 12.30
CA PRO A 201 -5.90 10.16 11.75
C PRO A 201 -5.77 10.05 10.23
N GLY A 202 -5.65 11.19 9.52
CA GLY A 202 -5.39 11.21 8.07
C GLY A 202 -3.97 10.72 7.73
N ILE A 203 -2.97 11.09 8.53
CA ILE A 203 -1.59 10.62 8.35
C ILE A 203 -1.52 9.10 8.54
N ILE A 204 -2.15 8.57 9.59
CA ILE A 204 -2.21 7.13 9.88
C ILE A 204 -2.95 6.40 8.75
N ALA A 205 -4.09 6.92 8.30
CA ALA A 205 -4.83 6.33 7.18
C ALA A 205 -4.00 6.33 5.89
N GLY A 206 -3.31 7.43 5.57
CA GLY A 206 -2.39 7.52 4.44
C GLY A 206 -1.24 6.53 4.53
N ALA A 207 -0.64 6.37 5.71
CA ALA A 207 0.43 5.40 5.95
C ALA A 207 -0.04 3.95 5.75
N LEU A 208 -1.20 3.59 6.29
CA LEU A 208 -1.78 2.25 6.12
C LEU A 208 -2.11 1.97 4.65
N PHE A 209 -2.61 2.98 3.94
CA PHE A 209 -2.90 2.85 2.52
C PHE A 209 -1.62 2.66 1.70
N ALA A 210 -0.57 3.47 1.96
CA ALA A 210 0.73 3.31 1.32
C ALA A 210 1.34 1.93 1.60
N PHE A 211 1.25 1.44 2.83
CA PHE A 211 1.72 0.11 3.20
C PHE A 211 1.01 -1.00 2.42
N THR A 212 -0.32 -0.93 2.34
CA THR A 212 -1.12 -1.91 1.60
C THR A 212 -0.78 -1.89 0.11
N LEU A 213 -0.70 -0.71 -0.52
CA LEU A 213 -0.33 -0.56 -1.93
C LEU A 213 1.07 -1.10 -2.22
N SER A 214 2.02 -0.87 -1.30
CA SER A 214 3.40 -1.31 -1.50
C SER A 214 3.56 -2.82 -1.33
N ILE A 215 2.76 -3.47 -0.48
CA ILE A 215 2.84 -4.92 -0.26
C ILE A 215 2.38 -5.71 -1.49
N ASP A 216 1.31 -5.29 -2.15
CA ASP A 216 0.72 -6.06 -3.25
C ASP A 216 1.15 -5.56 -4.64
N ASP A 217 2.05 -4.56 -4.71
CA ASP A 217 2.56 -4.11 -5.99
C ASP A 217 3.37 -5.21 -6.70
N PHE A 218 2.91 -5.51 -7.90
CA PHE A 218 3.58 -6.39 -8.84
C PHE A 218 4.12 -5.61 -10.03
N VAL A 219 3.35 -4.66 -10.52
CA VAL A 219 3.57 -4.06 -11.85
C VAL A 219 4.81 -3.18 -11.84
N ILE A 220 4.88 -2.23 -10.95
CA ILE A 220 6.02 -1.30 -10.88
C ILE A 220 7.29 -2.07 -10.50
N THR A 221 7.20 -2.94 -9.47
CA THR A 221 8.32 -3.79 -9.06
C THR A 221 8.86 -4.63 -10.23
N PHE A 222 8.00 -5.20 -11.06
CA PHE A 222 8.41 -6.03 -12.20
C PHE A 222 9.35 -5.29 -13.16
N PHE A 223 9.11 -4.00 -13.41
CA PHE A 223 9.93 -3.20 -14.32
C PHE A 223 11.24 -2.71 -13.68
N VAL A 224 11.24 -2.39 -12.39
CA VAL A 224 12.38 -1.69 -11.75
C VAL A 224 13.26 -2.62 -10.90
N LYS A 225 12.93 -3.91 -10.76
CA LYS A 225 13.71 -4.87 -9.98
C LYS A 225 15.01 -5.26 -10.68
N GLY A 226 16.01 -5.60 -9.87
CA GLY A 226 17.26 -6.21 -10.32
C GLY A 226 17.18 -7.72 -10.50
N ALA A 227 18.28 -8.29 -10.97
CA ALA A 227 18.46 -9.72 -11.01
C ALA A 227 18.66 -10.24 -9.58
N GLY A 228 17.79 -11.16 -9.13
CA GLY A 228 17.85 -11.74 -7.77
C GLY A 228 16.93 -11.07 -6.76
N ASP A 229 16.54 -9.80 -6.95
CA ASP A 229 15.62 -9.13 -6.06
C ASP A 229 14.17 -9.56 -6.37
N THR A 230 13.63 -10.35 -5.48
CA THR A 230 12.28 -10.92 -5.65
C THR A 230 11.39 -10.47 -4.50
N THR A 231 10.22 -9.91 -4.83
CA THR A 231 9.14 -9.65 -3.87
C THR A 231 8.12 -10.78 -3.91
N LEU A 232 7.25 -10.83 -2.90
CA LEU A 232 6.25 -11.89 -2.81
C LEU A 232 5.28 -11.92 -4.01
N PRO A 233 4.74 -10.78 -4.52
CA PRO A 233 3.94 -10.76 -5.74
C PRO A 233 4.69 -11.29 -6.97
N ILE A 234 5.98 -10.94 -7.14
CA ILE A 234 6.84 -11.46 -8.22
C ILE A 234 7.05 -12.97 -8.07
N TYR A 235 7.31 -13.45 -6.85
CA TYR A 235 7.45 -14.87 -6.57
C TYR A 235 6.17 -15.64 -6.94
N ILE A 236 5.02 -15.17 -6.48
CA ILE A 236 3.70 -15.76 -6.77
C ILE A 236 3.48 -15.89 -8.27
N GLN A 237 3.67 -14.80 -9.03
CA GLN A 237 3.51 -14.79 -10.48
C GLN A 237 4.46 -15.77 -11.17
N SER A 238 5.71 -15.82 -10.75
CA SER A 238 6.72 -16.74 -11.29
C SER A 238 6.36 -18.19 -11.01
N ALA A 239 5.88 -18.48 -9.82
CA ALA A 239 5.49 -19.82 -9.39
C ALA A 239 4.20 -20.29 -10.10
N MET A 240 3.24 -19.40 -10.34
CA MET A 240 2.05 -19.69 -11.17
C MET A 240 2.45 -20.10 -12.59
N ARG A 241 3.39 -19.38 -13.21
CA ARG A 241 3.90 -19.72 -14.54
C ARG A 241 4.62 -21.07 -14.59
N ARG A 242 5.27 -21.48 -13.49
CA ARG A 242 5.93 -22.79 -13.38
C ARG A 242 4.99 -23.96 -13.06
N GLY A 243 3.69 -23.69 -12.89
CA GLY A 243 2.69 -24.72 -12.62
C GLY A 243 2.79 -25.35 -11.23
N THR A 244 3.05 -24.56 -10.19
CA THR A 244 3.04 -24.98 -8.78
C THR A 244 1.90 -24.33 -7.97
N PRO A 245 0.64 -24.47 -8.40
CA PRO A 245 -0.46 -23.73 -7.80
C PRO A 245 -0.74 -24.11 -6.34
N ALA A 246 -0.44 -25.33 -5.93
CA ALA A 246 -0.82 -25.82 -4.60
C ALA A 246 -0.08 -25.10 -3.45
N VAL A 247 1.23 -24.85 -3.59
CA VAL A 247 2.01 -24.07 -2.61
C VAL A 247 1.55 -22.60 -2.62
N ILE A 248 1.18 -22.09 -3.79
CA ILE A 248 0.69 -20.71 -3.93
C ILE A 248 -0.67 -20.55 -3.26
N ASN A 249 -1.57 -21.55 -3.40
CA ASN A 249 -2.85 -21.52 -2.71
C ASN A 249 -2.65 -21.45 -1.17
N ALA A 250 -1.71 -22.24 -0.62
CA ALA A 250 -1.38 -22.19 0.81
C ALA A 250 -0.79 -20.83 1.21
N LEU A 251 0.11 -20.27 0.39
CA LEU A 251 0.68 -18.94 0.59
C LEU A 251 -0.39 -17.86 0.55
N SER A 252 -1.29 -17.91 -0.43
CA SER A 252 -2.38 -16.95 -0.57
C SER A 252 -3.33 -16.96 0.63
N VAL A 253 -3.60 -18.15 1.21
CA VAL A 253 -4.43 -18.27 2.42
C VAL A 253 -3.73 -17.61 3.62
N ILE A 254 -2.43 -17.85 3.82
CA ILE A 254 -1.68 -17.19 4.90
C ILE A 254 -1.66 -15.68 4.72
N PHE A 255 -1.43 -15.21 3.50
CA PHE A 255 -1.42 -13.78 3.19
C PHE A 255 -2.80 -13.14 3.41
N LEU A 256 -3.86 -13.82 3.00
CA LEU A 256 -5.24 -13.42 3.25
C LEU A 256 -5.52 -13.30 4.76
N LEU A 257 -5.16 -14.32 5.54
CA LEU A 257 -5.32 -14.30 6.99
C LEU A 257 -4.53 -13.16 7.64
N MET A 258 -3.29 -12.94 7.22
CA MET A 258 -2.46 -11.83 7.70
C MET A 258 -3.14 -10.47 7.41
N THR A 259 -3.67 -10.30 6.21
CA THR A 259 -4.38 -9.08 5.81
C THR A 259 -5.65 -8.88 6.64
N PHE A 260 -6.45 -9.92 6.86
CA PHE A 260 -7.63 -9.85 7.73
C PHE A 260 -7.27 -9.45 9.17
N VAL A 261 -6.22 -10.04 9.73
CA VAL A 261 -5.74 -9.72 11.08
C VAL A 261 -5.30 -8.26 11.14
N LEU A 262 -4.55 -7.78 10.15
CA LEU A 262 -4.08 -6.40 10.08
C LEU A 262 -5.25 -5.41 9.98
N VAL A 263 -6.23 -5.68 9.12
CA VAL A 263 -7.43 -4.85 8.98
C VAL A 263 -8.24 -4.86 10.28
N PHE A 264 -8.41 -6.03 10.91
CA PHE A 264 -9.14 -6.13 12.18
C PHE A 264 -8.47 -5.33 13.30
N ILE A 265 -7.14 -5.45 13.44
CA ILE A 265 -6.35 -4.65 14.42
C ILE A 265 -6.51 -3.15 14.13
N THR A 266 -6.38 -2.76 12.86
CA THR A 266 -6.52 -1.35 12.46
C THR A 266 -7.90 -0.80 12.80
N GLN A 267 -8.97 -1.56 12.49
CA GLN A 267 -10.34 -1.15 12.84
C GLN A 267 -10.53 -1.01 14.34
N ARG A 268 -10.01 -1.95 15.14
CA ARG A 268 -10.09 -1.86 16.61
C ARG A 268 -9.41 -0.61 17.13
N LEU A 269 -8.17 -0.34 16.70
CA LEU A 269 -7.42 0.85 17.13
C LEU A 269 -8.10 2.17 16.74
N LEU A 270 -8.80 2.20 15.61
CA LEU A 270 -9.53 3.39 15.17
C LEU A 270 -10.86 3.58 15.92
N MET A 271 -11.52 2.49 16.36
CA MET A 271 -12.76 2.56 17.14
C MET A 271 -12.51 3.01 18.58
N ASP A 272 -11.48 2.47 19.25
CA ASP A 272 -11.11 2.85 20.62
C ASP A 272 -10.81 4.36 20.74
N LYS A 273 -10.23 4.96 19.70
CA LYS A 273 -10.00 6.42 19.67
C LYS A 273 -11.28 7.26 19.56
N LYS A 274 -12.35 6.72 18.97
CA LYS A 274 -13.63 7.44 18.87
C LYS A 274 -14.42 7.42 20.18
N GLU A 275 -14.26 6.40 21.01
CA GLU A 275 -14.92 6.31 22.32
C GLU A 275 -14.23 7.19 23.36
N THR A 276 -12.92 7.41 23.25
CA THR A 276 -12.16 8.28 24.18
C THR A 276 -12.37 9.78 23.90
N GLN A 277 -13.01 10.15 22.78
CA GLN A 277 -13.31 11.54 22.40
C GLN A 277 -14.77 11.94 22.62
N LYS A 278 -15.61 11.05 23.17
CA LYS A 278 -16.95 11.35 23.67
C LYS A 278 -16.93 11.54 25.18
#